data_7288223fa499dd2750370a478992dde1
#
_entry.id   7288223fa499dd2750370a478992dde1
#
_cell.length_a   1.000
_cell.length_b   1.000
_cell.length_c   1.000
_cell.angle_alpha   90.00
_cell.angle_beta   90.00
_cell.angle_gamma   90.00
#
_symmetry.space_group_name_H-M   'P 1'
#
loop_
_entity.id
_entity.type
_entity.pdbx_description
1 polymer ?
#
loop_
_entity_poly.entity_id
_entity_poly.type
_entity_poly.pdbx_seq_one_letter_code
_entity_poly.pdbx_strand_id
1 'polypeptide(L)'
;MPGQPPTFRQPSSAERPWWWRLEDASGEAVVVAGHSDQRFANQGDAESWVGEIWADLAEHGVAAVTLFEHDRQVYGPMSLSA
;
A
#
# COMPACT_ATOMS: atom_id res chain seq x y z
N MET A 1 -13.18 15.96 27.18
CA MET A 1 -13.05 15.85 26.66
C MET A 1 -13.12 15.95 25.91
N PRO A 2 -13.22 16.41 26.05
CA PRO A 2 -13.62 16.46 25.15
C PRO A 2 -13.09 15.73 24.24
N GLY A 3 -12.76 15.16 24.04
CA GLY A 3 -12.27 14.46 23.04
C GLY A 3 -13.24 14.22 22.03
N GLN A 4 -12.84 13.77 20.90
CA GLN A 4 -13.76 13.46 19.88
C GLN A 4 -14.34 12.09 20.11
N PRO A 5 -15.52 11.83 19.62
CA PRO A 5 -16.13 10.52 19.79
C PRO A 5 -15.32 9.45 19.07
N PRO A 6 -14.95 8.40 19.77
CA PRO A 6 -14.13 7.38 19.12
C PRO A 6 -14.84 6.65 18.00
N THR A 7 -16.15 6.58 18.04
CA THR A 7 -16.88 5.85 17.02
C THR A 7 -16.82 6.50 15.65
N PHE A 8 -16.46 7.78 15.61
CA PHE A 8 -16.40 8.49 14.34
C PHE A 8 -15.00 8.65 13.82
N ARG A 9 -14.02 8.10 14.50
CA ARG A 9 -12.65 8.30 14.09
C ARG A 9 -12.33 7.46 12.88
N GLN A 10 -11.82 8.11 11.86
CA GLN A 10 -11.34 7.43 10.68
C GLN A 10 -9.99 6.81 10.98
N PRO A 11 -9.69 5.63 10.40
CA PRO A 11 -8.33 5.12 10.51
C PRO A 11 -7.37 6.11 9.91
N SER A 12 -6.37 6.49 10.67
CA SER A 12 -5.38 7.45 10.23
C SER A 12 -4.12 6.73 9.78
N SER A 13 -3.18 7.44 9.19
CA SER A 13 -1.89 6.88 8.86
C SER A 13 -1.20 6.32 10.07
N ALA A 14 -1.42 6.91 11.26
CA ALA A 14 -0.80 6.40 12.47
C ALA A 14 -1.33 5.03 12.85
N GLU A 15 -2.58 4.72 12.49
CA GLU A 15 -3.19 3.43 12.80
C GLU A 15 -2.97 2.43 11.68
N ARG A 16 -2.79 2.88 10.47
CA ARG A 16 -2.55 2.04 9.30
C ARG A 16 -1.34 2.58 8.57
N PRO A 17 -0.14 2.40 9.13
CA PRO A 17 1.06 3.01 8.56
C PRO A 17 1.61 2.29 7.35
N TRP A 18 1.16 1.07 7.08
CA TRP A 18 1.74 0.25 6.02
C TRP A 18 1.03 0.50 4.71
N TRP A 19 1.80 0.65 3.63
CA TRP A 19 1.22 0.87 2.31
C TRP A 19 2.23 0.49 1.24
N TRP A 20 1.71 0.21 0.05
CA TRP A 20 2.53 -0.16 -1.09
C TRP A 20 2.61 1.00 -2.05
N ARG A 21 3.82 1.39 -2.43
CA ARG A 21 4.02 2.29 -3.56
C ARG A 21 4.01 1.45 -4.82
N LEU A 22 3.13 1.78 -5.75
CA LEU A 22 3.00 1.06 -7.01
C LEU A 22 3.86 1.77 -8.04
N GLU A 23 4.68 1.03 -8.77
CA GLU A 23 5.66 1.60 -9.67
C GLU A 23 5.55 0.97 -11.04
N ASP A 24 5.78 1.78 -12.09
CA ASP A 24 5.80 1.26 -13.45
C ASP A 24 7.20 0.73 -13.79
N ALA A 25 7.39 0.32 -15.03
CA ALA A 25 8.64 -0.27 -15.46
C ALA A 25 9.82 0.70 -15.37
N SER A 26 9.55 1.99 -15.37
CA SER A 26 10.61 3.00 -15.24
C SER A 26 10.92 3.33 -13.79
N GLY A 27 10.17 2.78 -12.84
CA GLY A 27 10.37 3.04 -11.43
C GLY A 27 9.58 4.21 -10.89
N GLU A 28 8.71 4.79 -11.71
CA GLU A 28 7.90 5.92 -11.28
C GLU A 28 6.62 5.45 -10.62
N ALA A 29 6.19 6.21 -9.60
CA ALA A 29 4.96 5.89 -8.90
C ALA A 29 3.77 6.06 -9.83
N VAL A 30 2.85 5.09 -9.77
CA VAL A 30 1.63 5.14 -10.56
C VAL A 30 0.44 5.06 -9.64
N VAL A 31 -0.69 5.61 -10.09
CA VAL A 31 -1.93 5.58 -9.33
C VAL A 31 -2.89 4.62 -10.03
N VAL A 32 -3.36 3.63 -9.27
CA VAL A 32 -4.36 2.68 -9.76
C VAL A 32 -5.58 2.84 -8.88
N ALA A 33 -6.69 3.27 -9.46
CA ALA A 33 -7.90 3.55 -8.70
C ALA A 33 -8.33 2.30 -7.93
N GLY A 34 -8.64 2.49 -6.65
CA GLY A 34 -9.06 1.39 -5.81
C GLY A 34 -7.93 0.59 -5.19
N HIS A 35 -6.68 0.84 -5.62
CA HIS A 35 -5.53 0.08 -5.10
C HIS A 35 -4.47 0.97 -4.49
N SER A 36 -4.23 2.15 -5.05
CA SER A 36 -3.13 3.00 -4.63
C SER A 36 -3.32 3.61 -3.25
N ASP A 37 -4.56 3.67 -2.77
CA ASP A 37 -4.85 4.30 -1.48
C ASP A 37 -5.06 3.30 -0.35
N GLN A 38 -4.71 2.04 -0.57
CA GLN A 38 -4.87 1.01 0.46
C GLN A 38 -3.84 1.19 1.56
N ARG A 39 -4.30 1.06 2.80
CA ARG A 39 -3.44 1.15 3.98
C ARG A 39 -3.71 -0.03 4.87
N PHE A 40 -2.68 -0.45 5.60
CA PHE A 40 -2.75 -1.66 6.40
C PHE A 40 -2.22 -1.39 7.81
N ALA A 41 -2.76 -2.12 8.78
CA ALA A 41 -2.39 -1.95 10.17
C ALA A 41 -1.06 -2.61 10.48
N ASN A 42 -0.67 -3.63 9.73
CA ASN A 42 0.58 -4.34 9.97
C ASN A 42 1.12 -4.87 8.65
N GLN A 43 2.37 -5.32 8.73
CA GLN A 43 3.08 -5.79 7.54
C GLN A 43 2.44 -7.05 6.96
N GLY A 44 1.98 -7.96 7.81
CA GLY A 44 1.38 -9.21 7.33
C GLY A 44 0.15 -8.96 6.48
N ASP A 45 -0.70 -8.02 6.90
CA ASP A 45 -1.89 -7.66 6.13
C ASP A 45 -1.50 -7.06 4.79
N ALA A 46 -0.47 -6.21 4.78
CA ALA A 46 0.00 -5.60 3.54
C ALA A 46 0.52 -6.66 2.57
N GLU A 47 1.26 -7.63 3.08
CA GLU A 47 1.81 -8.69 2.24
C GLU A 47 0.73 -9.62 1.71
N SER A 48 -0.26 -9.93 2.54
CA SER A 48 -1.38 -10.75 2.09
C SER A 48 -2.14 -10.07 0.96
N TRP A 49 -2.33 -8.76 1.11
CA TRP A 49 -3.06 -8.01 0.09
C TRP A 49 -2.35 -8.06 -1.26
N VAL A 50 -1.04 -7.78 -1.27
CA VAL A 50 -0.32 -7.77 -2.54
C VAL A 50 -0.23 -9.17 -3.14
N GLY A 51 -0.17 -10.19 -2.28
CA GLY A 51 -0.16 -11.58 -2.76
C GLY A 51 -1.46 -11.98 -3.43
N GLU A 52 -2.57 -11.33 -3.07
CA GLU A 52 -3.87 -11.65 -3.67
C GLU A 52 -4.12 -10.86 -4.95
N ILE A 53 -3.57 -9.66 -5.08
CA ILE A 53 -3.95 -8.79 -6.17
C ILE A 53 -2.81 -8.47 -7.13
N TRP A 54 -1.65 -9.12 -6.98
CA TRP A 54 -0.49 -8.78 -7.80
C TRP A 54 -0.77 -8.89 -9.30
N ALA A 55 -1.57 -9.88 -9.70
CA ALA A 55 -1.88 -10.05 -11.13
C ALA A 55 -2.75 -8.92 -11.63
N ASP A 56 -3.68 -8.45 -10.79
CA ASP A 56 -4.53 -7.34 -11.16
C ASP A 56 -3.72 -6.06 -11.28
N LEU A 57 -2.77 -5.86 -10.37
CA LEU A 57 -1.87 -4.71 -10.45
C LEU A 57 -1.05 -4.76 -11.74
N ALA A 58 -0.53 -5.94 -12.08
CA ALA A 58 0.27 -6.08 -13.30
C ALA A 58 -0.55 -5.74 -14.53
N GLU A 59 -1.83 -6.10 -14.54
CA GLU A 59 -2.69 -5.76 -15.66
C GLU A 59 -2.92 -4.27 -15.80
N HIS A 60 -2.77 -3.53 -14.71
CA HIS A 60 -2.92 -2.08 -14.71
C HIS A 60 -1.61 -1.34 -14.95
N GLY A 61 -0.57 -2.05 -15.37
CA GLY A 61 0.69 -1.42 -15.70
C GLY A 61 1.67 -1.29 -14.55
N VAL A 62 1.37 -1.91 -13.41
CA VAL A 62 2.29 -1.90 -12.27
C VAL A 62 3.35 -2.96 -12.51
N ALA A 63 4.60 -2.55 -12.52
CA ALA A 63 5.72 -3.47 -12.75
C ALA A 63 6.38 -3.90 -11.45
N ALA A 64 6.28 -3.08 -10.41
CA ALA A 64 6.93 -3.38 -9.13
C ALA A 64 6.20 -2.66 -8.01
N VAL A 65 6.43 -3.13 -6.78
CA VAL A 65 5.83 -2.53 -5.58
C VAL A 65 6.91 -2.39 -4.52
N THR A 66 6.82 -1.33 -3.72
CA THR A 66 7.73 -1.08 -2.60
C THR A 66 6.89 -0.88 -1.35
N LEU A 67 7.27 -1.57 -0.28
CA LEU A 67 6.52 -1.51 0.98
C LEU A 67 7.06 -0.37 1.84
N PHE A 68 6.15 0.44 2.33
CA PHE A 68 6.48 1.56 3.22
C PHE A 68 5.75 1.41 4.55
N GLU A 69 6.40 1.90 5.59
CA GLU A 69 5.75 2.13 6.88
C GLU A 69 5.87 3.64 7.12
N HIS A 70 4.73 4.34 7.08
CA HIS A 70 4.71 5.80 7.03
C HIS A 70 5.49 6.27 5.80
N ASP A 71 6.56 7.03 5.96
CA ASP A 71 7.38 7.47 4.83
C ASP A 71 8.71 6.74 4.77
N ARG A 72 8.85 5.64 5.52
CA ARG A 72 10.08 4.86 5.56
C ARG A 72 9.93 3.63 4.68
N GLN A 73 10.84 3.47 3.74
CA GLN A 73 10.85 2.30 2.89
C GLN A 73 11.32 1.10 3.70
N VAL A 74 10.51 0.06 3.74
CA VAL A 74 10.82 -1.16 4.48
C VAL A 74 11.57 -2.13 3.58
N TYR A 75 11.02 -2.41 2.40
CA TYR A 75 11.74 -3.20 1.40
C TYR A 75 11.10 -3.00 0.03
N GLY A 76 11.86 -3.40 -0.98
CA GLY A 76 11.48 -3.29 -2.37
C GLY A 76 12.47 -2.42 -3.12
N PRO A 77 12.22 -2.15 -4.36
CA PRO A 77 11.05 -2.59 -5.14
C PRO A 77 11.08 -4.08 -5.42
N MET A 78 9.90 -4.67 -5.41
CA MET A 78 9.72 -6.08 -5.69
C MET A 78 8.99 -6.20 -7.02
N SER A 79 9.62 -6.90 -7.97
CA SER A 79 9.03 -7.06 -9.30
C SER A 79 7.79 -7.94 -9.22
N LEU A 80 6.76 -7.55 -9.98
CA LEU A 80 5.57 -8.36 -10.10
C LEU A 80 5.68 -9.39 -11.24
N SER A 81 6.71 -9.27 -12.08
CA SER A 81 6.93 -10.26 -13.11
C SER A 81 7.70 -11.43 -12.53
N ALA A 82 7.37 -12.58 -12.95
CA ALA A 82 8.04 -13.78 -12.50
C ALA A 82 9.43 -13.89 -13.13
#